data_abd62cec4df50787e2caaf7d411f3382
#
_entry.id   abd62cec4df50787e2caaf7d411f3382
#
_cell.length_a   1.000
_cell.length_b   1.000
_cell.length_c   1.000
_cell.angle_alpha   90.00
_cell.angle_beta   90.00
_cell.angle_gamma   90.00
#
_symmetry.space_group_name_H-M   'P 1'
#
loop_
_entity.id
_entity.type
_entity.pdbx_description
1 polymer ?
#
loop_
_entity_poly.entity_id
_entity_poly.type
_entity_poly.pdbx_seq_one_letter_code
_entity_poly.pdbx_strand_id
1 'polypeptide(L)'
;MDERIIKGDTCVLEGAEWLAAYDPRFKQALSEVGPLPLRLKPEGFDQLLNAIIGQQVSVASANAIWKRMEGLDLTSENTIAKASDDDLRAAGLSSQKMRYARALAEARINYPSLRELPSDVVIKTLTQVTGIGQWTAEIYAMFSLGRADVF
;
A
#
# COMPACT_ATOMS: atom_id res chain seq x y z
N MET A 1 11.89 20.47 -4.00
CA MET A 1 11.99 20.33 -2.52
C MET A 1 12.14 18.83 -2.23
N ASP A 2 13.14 18.46 -1.47
CA ASP A 2 13.32 17.04 -1.14
C ASP A 2 12.20 16.62 -0.17
N GLU A 3 11.38 15.67 -0.61
CA GLU A 3 10.31 15.12 0.22
C GLU A 3 10.90 14.32 1.38
N ARG A 4 10.32 14.48 2.56
CA ARG A 4 10.74 13.70 3.73
C ARG A 4 10.34 12.23 3.58
N ILE A 5 11.32 11.36 3.79
CA ILE A 5 11.10 9.91 3.76
C ILE A 5 11.23 9.34 5.19
N ILE A 6 10.20 8.65 5.65
CA ILE A 6 10.21 7.88 6.89
C ILE A 6 10.97 6.58 6.63
N LYS A 7 12.10 6.40 7.31
CA LYS A 7 12.98 5.23 7.13
C LYS A 7 13.01 4.30 8.35
N GLY A 8 12.48 4.75 9.48
CA GLY A 8 12.51 3.98 10.73
C GLY A 8 11.86 4.71 11.89
N ASP A 9 11.89 4.10 13.06
CA ASP A 9 11.29 4.62 14.30
C ASP A 9 11.79 6.01 14.68
N THR A 10 13.04 6.33 14.42
CA THR A 10 13.62 7.66 14.70
C THR A 10 12.88 8.77 13.97
N CYS A 11 12.49 8.54 12.70
CA CYS A 11 11.73 9.53 11.93
C CYS A 11 10.32 9.73 12.51
N VAL A 12 9.70 8.65 13.00
CA VAL A 12 8.38 8.72 13.66
C VAL A 12 8.48 9.50 14.96
N LEU A 13 9.51 9.24 15.77
CA LEU A 13 9.76 9.94 17.03
C LEU A 13 9.98 11.44 16.80
N GLU A 14 10.85 11.81 15.86
CA GLU A 14 11.08 13.22 15.49
C GLU A 14 9.78 13.95 15.12
N GLY A 15 8.94 13.32 14.29
CA GLY A 15 7.66 13.88 13.90
C GLY A 15 6.69 14.04 15.08
N ALA A 16 6.63 13.03 15.96
CA ALA A 16 5.79 13.07 17.16
C ALA A 16 6.25 14.16 18.14
N GLU A 17 7.55 14.29 18.36
CA GLU A 17 8.12 15.34 19.23
C GLU A 17 7.88 16.74 18.66
N TRP A 18 8.03 16.90 17.35
CA TRP A 18 7.73 18.17 16.69
C TRP A 18 6.26 18.57 16.86
N LEU A 19 5.33 17.66 16.62
CA LEU A 19 3.89 17.89 16.83
C LEU A 19 3.57 18.20 18.28
N ALA A 20 4.18 17.50 19.23
CA ALA A 20 3.99 17.73 20.67
C ALA A 20 4.53 19.09 21.13
N ALA A 21 5.60 19.58 20.49
CA ALA A 21 6.12 20.92 20.75
C ALA A 21 5.25 22.02 20.12
N TYR A 22 4.61 21.73 19.00
CA TYR A 22 3.76 22.67 18.28
C TYR A 22 2.36 22.85 18.90
N ASP A 23 1.72 21.76 19.38
CA ASP A 23 0.37 21.78 19.93
C ASP A 23 0.28 20.95 21.24
N PRO A 24 -0.16 21.56 22.36
CA PRO A 24 -0.30 20.87 23.65
C PRO A 24 -1.20 19.62 23.62
N ARG A 25 -2.17 19.57 22.70
CA ARG A 25 -3.06 18.39 22.54
C ARG A 25 -2.29 17.19 22.05
N PHE A 26 -1.35 17.36 21.10
CA PHE A 26 -0.46 16.28 20.66
C PHE A 26 0.49 15.86 21.78
N LYS A 27 0.99 16.80 22.57
CA LYS A 27 1.83 16.50 23.74
C LYS A 27 1.10 15.62 24.74
N GLN A 28 -0.16 16.00 25.08
CA GLN A 28 -0.99 15.20 25.96
C GLN A 28 -1.27 13.82 25.39
N ALA A 29 -1.71 13.73 24.12
CA ALA A 29 -1.97 12.45 23.47
C ALA A 29 -0.73 11.54 23.48
N LEU A 30 0.45 12.07 23.15
CA LEU A 30 1.69 11.31 23.16
C LEU A 30 2.04 10.78 24.56
N SER A 31 1.78 11.58 25.61
CA SER A 31 1.99 11.14 27.00
C SER A 31 1.04 10.02 27.45
N GLU A 32 -0.17 9.99 26.89
CA GLU A 32 -1.18 8.98 27.21
C GLU A 32 -1.00 7.67 26.43
N VAL A 33 -0.67 7.76 25.13
CA VAL A 33 -0.58 6.57 24.26
C VAL A 33 0.84 6.00 24.16
N GLY A 34 1.86 6.76 24.55
CA GLY A 34 3.26 6.37 24.41
C GLY A 34 3.79 6.50 22.97
N PRO A 35 4.94 5.87 22.67
CA PRO A 35 5.56 5.95 21.36
C PRO A 35 4.66 5.45 20.23
N LEU A 36 4.63 6.18 19.11
CA LEU A 36 3.88 5.79 17.93
C LEU A 36 4.61 4.66 17.18
N PRO A 37 3.87 3.66 16.67
CA PRO A 37 4.48 2.56 15.94
C PRO A 37 4.91 2.97 14.53
N LEU A 38 6.04 2.46 14.08
CA LEU A 38 6.42 2.49 12.68
C LEU A 38 5.47 1.59 11.87
N ARG A 39 4.95 2.10 10.76
CA ARG A 39 3.97 1.37 9.91
C ARG A 39 4.45 1.18 8.47
N LEU A 40 5.76 1.15 8.24
CA LEU A 40 6.30 0.84 6.92
C LEU A 40 5.94 -0.58 6.50
N LYS A 41 5.61 -0.72 5.22
CA LYS A 41 5.33 -1.98 4.55
C LYS A 41 6.36 -2.23 3.45
N PRO A 42 6.53 -3.47 2.99
CA PRO A 42 7.32 -3.74 1.79
C PRO A 42 6.78 -3.00 0.57
N GLU A 43 7.60 -2.91 -0.46
CA GLU A 43 7.22 -2.38 -1.77
C GLU A 43 6.93 -3.52 -2.74
N GLY A 44 6.25 -3.19 -3.81
CA GLY A 44 6.12 -4.07 -4.94
C GLY A 44 4.69 -4.40 -5.31
N PHE A 45 4.58 -5.26 -6.30
CA PHE A 45 3.32 -5.73 -6.88
C PHE A 45 2.36 -6.31 -5.83
N ASP A 46 2.86 -7.15 -4.96
CA ASP A 46 2.07 -7.85 -3.94
C ASP A 46 1.38 -6.89 -2.96
N GLN A 47 2.00 -5.76 -2.64
CA GLN A 47 1.40 -4.75 -1.76
C GLN A 47 0.20 -4.06 -2.42
N LEU A 48 0.30 -3.69 -3.69
CA LEU A 48 -0.83 -3.12 -4.43
C LEU A 48 -1.91 -4.17 -4.72
N LEU A 49 -1.54 -5.40 -5.03
CA LEU A 49 -2.47 -6.50 -5.19
C LEU A 49 -3.25 -6.75 -3.88
N ASN A 50 -2.56 -6.78 -2.74
CA ASN A 50 -3.20 -6.94 -1.43
C ASN A 50 -4.17 -5.79 -1.13
N ALA A 51 -3.83 -4.55 -1.50
CA ALA A 51 -4.73 -3.42 -1.36
C ALA A 51 -6.00 -3.56 -2.22
N ILE A 52 -5.86 -4.04 -3.46
CA ILE A 52 -7.01 -4.35 -4.35
C ILE A 52 -7.90 -5.44 -3.73
N ILE A 53 -7.30 -6.50 -3.19
CA ILE A 53 -8.04 -7.60 -2.54
C ILE A 53 -8.82 -7.08 -1.33
N GLY A 54 -8.26 -6.14 -0.58
CA GLY A 54 -8.89 -5.53 0.59
C GLY A 54 -10.04 -4.56 0.32
N GLN A 55 -10.23 -4.13 -0.94
CA GLN A 55 -11.29 -3.18 -1.27
C GLN A 55 -12.68 -3.75 -1.01
N GLN A 56 -13.53 -2.97 -0.30
CA GLN A 56 -14.96 -3.27 -0.08
C GLN A 56 -15.24 -4.62 0.61
N VAL A 57 -14.30 -5.14 1.37
CA VAL A 57 -14.50 -6.34 2.18
C VAL A 57 -13.95 -6.11 3.59
N SER A 58 -14.37 -6.95 4.55
CA SER A 58 -13.81 -6.91 5.89
C SER A 58 -12.32 -7.35 5.88
N VAL A 59 -11.57 -6.92 6.89
CA VAL A 59 -10.17 -7.35 7.07
C VAL A 59 -10.06 -8.88 7.14
N ALA A 60 -10.98 -9.54 7.85
CA ALA A 60 -11.02 -11.00 7.94
C ALA A 60 -11.21 -11.66 6.58
N SER A 61 -12.13 -11.14 5.75
CA SER A 61 -12.36 -11.64 4.39
C SER A 61 -11.15 -11.41 3.49
N ALA A 62 -10.55 -10.22 3.54
CA ALA A 62 -9.35 -9.90 2.78
C ALA A 62 -8.19 -10.84 3.13
N ASN A 63 -7.94 -11.07 4.42
CA ASN A 63 -6.90 -11.97 4.89
C ASN A 63 -7.16 -13.43 4.44
N ALA A 64 -8.40 -13.89 4.47
CA ALA A 64 -8.77 -15.23 4.02
C ALA A 64 -8.54 -15.40 2.51
N ILE A 65 -8.87 -14.41 1.70
CA ILE A 65 -8.58 -14.40 0.25
C ILE A 65 -7.07 -14.41 0.02
N TRP A 66 -6.34 -13.52 0.68
CA TRP A 66 -4.90 -13.43 0.53
C TRP A 66 -4.19 -14.74 0.85
N LYS A 67 -4.56 -15.38 1.95
CA LYS A 67 -4.00 -16.67 2.34
C LYS A 67 -4.25 -17.78 1.29
N ARG A 68 -5.43 -17.77 0.63
CA ARG A 68 -5.68 -18.70 -0.48
C ARG A 68 -4.84 -18.38 -1.70
N MET A 69 -4.65 -17.09 -2.02
CA MET A 69 -3.79 -16.66 -3.11
C MET A 69 -2.32 -17.09 -2.88
N GLU A 70 -1.82 -16.93 -1.66
CA GLU A 70 -0.49 -17.43 -1.28
C GLU A 70 -0.39 -18.96 -1.46
N GLY A 71 -1.38 -19.71 -1.01
CA GLY A 71 -1.42 -21.17 -1.15
C GLY A 71 -1.50 -21.65 -2.60
N LEU A 72 -1.98 -20.83 -3.52
CA LEU A 72 -2.09 -21.10 -4.95
C LEU A 72 -0.96 -20.44 -5.77
N ASP A 73 0.02 -19.81 -5.12
CA ASP A 73 1.09 -19.03 -5.77
C ASP A 73 0.57 -17.93 -6.70
N LEU A 74 -0.47 -17.22 -6.27
CA LEU A 74 -1.14 -16.17 -7.04
C LEU A 74 -0.85 -14.75 -6.48
N THR A 75 0.36 -14.50 -6.02
CA THR A 75 0.74 -13.20 -5.41
C THR A 75 1.80 -12.43 -6.17
N SER A 76 2.28 -12.95 -7.30
CA SER A 76 3.26 -12.27 -8.14
C SER A 76 2.67 -11.78 -9.46
N GLU A 77 3.31 -10.78 -10.06
CA GLU A 77 2.94 -10.24 -11.36
C GLU A 77 2.86 -11.34 -12.44
N ASN A 78 3.86 -12.23 -12.48
CA ASN A 78 3.93 -13.29 -13.46
C ASN A 78 2.86 -14.36 -13.25
N THR A 79 2.55 -14.73 -12.01
CA THR A 79 1.55 -15.76 -11.72
C THR A 79 0.14 -15.24 -11.97
N ILE A 80 -0.16 -13.98 -11.63
CA ILE A 80 -1.43 -13.33 -11.98
C ILE A 80 -1.61 -13.23 -13.49
N ALA A 81 -0.57 -12.84 -14.23
CA ALA A 81 -0.64 -12.72 -15.68
C ALA A 81 -0.95 -14.05 -16.39
N LYS A 82 -0.54 -15.17 -15.81
CA LYS A 82 -0.73 -16.53 -16.37
C LYS A 82 -1.95 -17.27 -15.81
N ALA A 83 -2.50 -16.83 -14.68
CA ALA A 83 -3.60 -17.49 -14.01
C ALA A 83 -4.85 -17.54 -14.88
N SER A 84 -5.59 -18.63 -14.84
CA SER A 84 -6.92 -18.72 -15.42
C SER A 84 -7.95 -17.96 -14.57
N ASP A 85 -9.11 -17.66 -15.13
CA ASP A 85 -10.22 -17.08 -14.36
C ASP A 85 -10.71 -18.04 -13.27
N ASP A 86 -10.66 -19.35 -13.52
CA ASP A 86 -11.03 -20.36 -12.55
C ASP A 86 -10.08 -20.40 -11.36
N ASP A 87 -8.77 -20.26 -11.57
CA ASP A 87 -7.78 -20.16 -10.49
C ASP A 87 -8.03 -18.95 -9.61
N LEU A 88 -8.23 -17.77 -10.22
CA LEU A 88 -8.50 -16.53 -9.49
C LEU A 88 -9.84 -16.59 -8.75
N ARG A 89 -10.86 -17.21 -9.34
CA ARG A 89 -12.16 -17.42 -8.69
C ARG A 89 -12.06 -18.39 -7.53
N ALA A 90 -11.28 -19.47 -7.67
CA ALA A 90 -10.99 -20.43 -6.59
C ALA A 90 -10.31 -19.76 -5.40
N ALA A 91 -9.45 -18.77 -5.64
CA ALA A 91 -8.84 -17.96 -4.58
C ALA A 91 -9.85 -17.02 -3.89
N GLY A 92 -11.02 -16.79 -4.48
CA GLY A 92 -12.10 -15.98 -3.93
C GLY A 92 -12.19 -14.57 -4.50
N LEU A 93 -11.58 -14.30 -5.65
CA LEU A 93 -11.66 -13.00 -6.31
C LEU A 93 -13.01 -12.84 -7.02
N SER A 94 -13.65 -11.69 -6.82
CA SER A 94 -14.78 -11.27 -7.65
C SER A 94 -14.32 -10.95 -9.08
N SER A 95 -15.25 -10.94 -10.03
CA SER A 95 -14.93 -10.56 -11.42
C SER A 95 -14.28 -9.19 -11.53
N GLN A 96 -14.67 -8.23 -10.68
CA GLN A 96 -14.05 -6.91 -10.61
C GLN A 96 -12.60 -6.99 -10.12
N LYS A 97 -12.34 -7.72 -9.04
CA LYS A 97 -10.98 -7.89 -8.50
C LYS A 97 -10.08 -8.66 -9.45
N MET A 98 -10.60 -9.63 -10.18
CA MET A 98 -9.84 -10.32 -11.24
C MET A 98 -9.38 -9.34 -12.32
N ARG A 99 -10.27 -8.47 -12.80
CA ARG A 99 -9.91 -7.42 -13.78
C ARG A 99 -8.85 -6.48 -13.24
N TYR A 100 -8.96 -6.04 -11.99
CA TYR A 100 -7.99 -5.13 -11.37
C TYR A 100 -6.64 -5.79 -11.15
N ALA A 101 -6.62 -7.04 -10.71
CA ALA A 101 -5.38 -7.81 -10.56
C ALA A 101 -4.64 -7.99 -11.90
N ARG A 102 -5.38 -8.30 -12.97
CA ARG A 102 -4.81 -8.40 -14.33
C ARG A 102 -4.30 -7.06 -14.83
N ALA A 103 -5.06 -5.98 -14.67
CA ALA A 103 -4.64 -4.64 -15.06
C ALA A 103 -3.35 -4.23 -14.34
N LEU A 104 -3.21 -4.57 -13.05
CA LEU A 104 -1.99 -4.33 -12.29
C LEU A 104 -0.81 -5.13 -12.84
N ALA A 105 -1.01 -6.41 -13.17
CA ALA A 105 0.03 -7.26 -13.74
C ALA A 105 0.46 -6.79 -15.14
N GLU A 106 -0.48 -6.34 -15.96
CA GLU A 106 -0.24 -5.82 -17.33
C GLU A 106 0.48 -4.47 -17.32
N ALA A 107 0.31 -3.68 -16.28
CA ALA A 107 0.93 -2.36 -16.15
C ALA A 107 2.46 -2.41 -16.07
N ARG A 108 3.06 -3.55 -15.68
CA ARG A 108 4.52 -3.75 -15.61
C ARG A 108 5.24 -2.60 -14.91
N ILE A 109 4.76 -2.20 -13.75
CA ILE A 109 5.31 -1.07 -13.00
C ILE A 109 6.74 -1.39 -12.58
N ASN A 110 7.65 -0.46 -12.83
CA ASN A 110 8.99 -0.51 -12.27
C ASN A 110 8.97 0.04 -10.85
N TYR A 111 8.68 -0.83 -9.87
CA TYR A 111 8.55 -0.44 -8.46
C TYR A 111 9.80 0.25 -7.88
N PRO A 112 11.03 -0.23 -8.14
CA PRO A 112 12.22 0.46 -7.67
C PRO A 112 12.32 1.92 -8.16
N SER A 113 11.91 2.21 -9.39
CA SER A 113 11.96 3.57 -9.93
C SER A 113 10.99 4.53 -9.27
N LEU A 114 9.91 4.04 -8.64
CA LEU A 114 8.95 4.89 -7.92
C LEU A 114 9.60 5.65 -6.76
N ARG A 115 10.67 5.12 -6.18
CA ARG A 115 11.41 5.81 -5.11
C ARG A 115 12.06 7.11 -5.56
N GLU A 116 12.47 7.18 -6.81
CA GLU A 116 13.17 8.33 -7.37
C GLU A 116 12.22 9.43 -7.89
N LEU A 117 10.92 9.13 -7.92
CA LEU A 117 9.90 10.06 -8.44
C LEU A 117 9.30 10.90 -7.31
N PRO A 118 8.89 12.15 -7.57
CA PRO A 118 8.05 12.94 -6.67
C PRO A 118 6.73 12.23 -6.34
N SER A 119 6.16 12.51 -5.15
CA SER A 119 4.93 11.83 -4.69
C SER A 119 3.74 12.03 -5.62
N ASP A 120 3.56 13.22 -6.18
CA ASP A 120 2.49 13.51 -7.15
C ASP A 120 2.64 12.68 -8.44
N VAL A 121 3.86 12.47 -8.91
CA VAL A 121 4.16 11.63 -10.07
C VAL A 121 3.92 10.15 -9.75
N VAL A 122 4.30 9.69 -8.56
CA VAL A 122 4.00 8.33 -8.09
C VAL A 122 2.49 8.10 -8.08
N ILE A 123 1.73 8.97 -7.43
CA ILE A 123 0.27 8.85 -7.33
C ILE A 123 -0.36 8.86 -8.73
N LYS A 124 0.07 9.78 -9.60
CA LYS A 124 -0.40 9.85 -10.98
C LYS A 124 -0.08 8.57 -11.77
N THR A 125 1.11 8.02 -11.59
CA THR A 125 1.51 6.76 -12.25
C THR A 125 0.65 5.58 -11.80
N LEU A 126 0.46 5.44 -10.50
CA LEU A 126 -0.33 4.34 -9.93
C LEU A 126 -1.82 4.44 -10.29
N THR A 127 -2.39 5.64 -10.32
CA THR A 127 -3.80 5.86 -10.67
C THR A 127 -4.11 5.63 -12.16
N GLN A 128 -3.13 5.47 -13.04
CA GLN A 128 -3.35 5.00 -14.41
C GLN A 128 -3.79 3.54 -14.47
N VAL A 129 -3.52 2.77 -13.43
CA VAL A 129 -3.91 1.36 -13.35
C VAL A 129 -5.36 1.24 -12.94
N THR A 130 -6.17 0.57 -13.76
CA THR A 130 -7.57 0.29 -13.44
C THR A 130 -7.68 -0.47 -12.12
N GLY A 131 -8.45 0.05 -11.18
CA GLY A 131 -8.62 -0.52 -9.84
C GLY A 131 -7.75 0.15 -8.75
N ILE A 132 -6.83 1.03 -9.13
CA ILE A 132 -6.07 1.86 -8.18
C ILE A 132 -6.61 3.28 -8.23
N GLY A 133 -7.37 3.65 -7.20
CA GLY A 133 -7.80 5.02 -6.98
C GLY A 133 -6.74 5.85 -6.24
N GLN A 134 -7.00 7.15 -6.13
CA GLN A 134 -6.09 8.08 -5.46
C GLN A 134 -5.75 7.62 -4.05
N TRP A 135 -6.74 7.26 -3.24
CA TRP A 135 -6.52 6.78 -1.88
C TRP A 135 -5.58 5.57 -1.81
N THR A 136 -5.75 4.57 -2.68
CA THR A 136 -4.87 3.39 -2.72
C THR A 136 -3.44 3.76 -3.10
N ALA A 137 -3.27 4.68 -4.07
CA ALA A 137 -1.97 5.18 -4.48
C ALA A 137 -1.28 5.97 -3.36
N GLU A 138 -2.01 6.82 -2.65
CA GLU A 138 -1.53 7.58 -1.48
C GLU A 138 -1.11 6.65 -0.34
N ILE A 139 -1.91 5.63 -0.02
CA ILE A 139 -1.56 4.62 0.99
C ILE A 139 -0.28 3.87 0.63
N TYR A 140 -0.08 3.53 -0.65
CA TYR A 140 1.17 2.92 -1.10
C TYR A 140 2.36 3.88 -0.96
N ALA A 141 2.20 5.13 -1.39
CA ALA A 141 3.25 6.15 -1.26
C ALA A 141 3.60 6.40 0.22
N MET A 142 2.61 6.47 1.10
CA MET A 142 2.80 6.70 2.53
C MET A 142 3.46 5.51 3.23
N PHE A 143 2.93 4.31 3.06
CA PHE A 143 3.36 3.15 3.86
C PHE A 143 4.44 2.30 3.19
N SER A 144 4.47 2.19 1.86
CA SER A 144 5.51 1.41 1.17
C SER A 144 6.71 2.26 0.79
N LEU A 145 6.51 3.49 0.32
CA LEU A 145 7.61 4.40 -0.03
C LEU A 145 8.05 5.31 1.13
N GLY A 146 7.30 5.34 2.23
CA GLY A 146 7.63 6.13 3.42
C GLY A 146 7.48 7.64 3.24
N ARG A 147 6.63 8.10 2.30
CA ARG A 147 6.41 9.53 2.05
C ARG A 147 5.68 10.17 3.23
N ALA A 148 6.34 11.10 3.94
CA ALA A 148 5.83 11.66 5.18
C ALA A 148 4.65 12.63 4.99
N ASP A 149 4.59 13.31 3.85
CA ASP A 149 3.66 14.43 3.59
C ASP A 149 2.56 14.07 2.58
N VAL A 150 2.30 12.77 2.39
CA VAL A 150 1.19 12.27 1.55
C VAL A 150 0.03 11.87 2.45
N PHE A 151 -1.16 12.50 2.22
CA PHE A 151 -2.44 12.10 2.82
C PHE A 151 -3.62 12.83 2.17
#